data_2eaac2f94bc91b65663700fd6f3e60a9
#
_entry.id   2eaac2f94bc91b65663700fd6f3e60a9
#
_cell.length_a   1.000
_cell.length_b   1.000
_cell.length_c   1.000
_cell.angle_alpha   90.00
_cell.angle_beta   90.00
_cell.angle_gamma   90.00
#
_symmetry.space_group_name_H-M   'P 1'
#
loop_
_entity.id
_entity.type
_entity.pdbx_description
1 polymer ?
#
loop_
_entity_poly.entity_id
_entity_poly.type
_entity_poly.pdbx_seq_one_letter_code
_entity_poly.pdbx_strand_id
1 'polypeptide(L)'
;VSILAAAATRDEPTCRGRSGEVSANHARHLLDRMPPSRKKRKSAPPVTATDHISALPDHMLHHLLSFLPVQAAVCTCVLGRRWRHLWRSTTGLRIVRLDDDDVFEVKDLRKFMDHLIALRERTQLDTVEIKFDQFDSDDVRYVNLWTRFAVMWKVRVLTLHILDDGYLALDDLHLVSQHLVTLDLHSVALQKAFLDFASCPALKELKMNDCEINADRISSRSLKHLSITFCRSDSDCRVRISAPGLVSLKLEGFHGMTPLLEDMALLEAACVNLGNRCKDVCLNYDSGVFCGANDNTCKNCVPISDDGSSNCVLLGGISSAKHLKLMSEIGKFVFTRDLEHCPAFSKLKTLVLNEYWCEAPDLDPLACILKNSPVLEKLTLQLFSEGPNHEVEMEGSYCCMEKPSAISEHLNIVEVKCDVVDERILKVLKFLCAFNIRFNF
;
A
#
# COMPACT_ATOMS: atom_id res chain seq x y z
N VAL A 1 -13.71 1.76 -30.04
CA VAL A 1 -12.47 1.63 -29.29
C VAL A 1 -11.56 2.76 -29.71
N SER A 2 -11.30 3.72 -28.80
CA SER A 2 -10.33 4.78 -29.06
C SER A 2 -8.96 4.30 -28.56
N ILE A 3 -8.02 4.17 -29.45
CA ILE A 3 -6.62 3.87 -29.13
C ILE A 3 -5.97 5.19 -28.77
N LEU A 4 -5.63 5.39 -27.52
CA LEU A 4 -4.79 6.49 -27.04
C LEU A 4 -3.40 5.95 -26.76
N ALA A 5 -2.47 6.16 -27.68
CA ALA A 5 -1.04 5.96 -27.48
C ALA A 5 -0.48 7.12 -26.65
N ALA A 6 0.02 6.84 -25.45
CA ALA A 6 0.80 7.78 -24.66
C ALA A 6 2.23 7.27 -24.58
N ALA A 7 3.13 7.92 -25.34
CA ALA A 7 4.56 7.72 -25.25
C ALA A 7 5.11 8.31 -23.94
N ALA A 8 5.69 7.47 -23.09
CA ALA A 8 6.45 7.90 -21.93
C ALA A 8 7.94 7.89 -22.26
N THR A 9 8.53 9.08 -22.31
CA THR A 9 9.99 9.27 -22.39
C THR A 9 10.61 8.95 -21.03
N ARG A 10 11.55 7.99 -21.04
CA ARG A 10 12.45 7.72 -19.91
C ARG A 10 13.67 8.61 -20.02
N ASP A 11 13.99 9.33 -18.95
CA ASP A 11 15.34 9.82 -18.67
C ASP A 11 15.77 9.30 -17.30
N GLU A 12 16.76 8.41 -17.29
CA GLU A 12 17.52 8.04 -16.10
C GLU A 12 18.74 8.97 -15.95
N PRO A 13 19.10 9.34 -14.73
CA PRO A 13 20.47 9.74 -14.43
C PRO A 13 21.16 8.75 -13.50
N THR A 14 22.22 8.15 -14.00
CA THR A 14 23.26 7.45 -13.25
C THR A 14 24.04 8.43 -12.38
N CYS A 15 24.15 8.17 -11.08
CA CYS A 15 25.13 8.83 -10.22
C CYS A 15 26.02 7.81 -9.52
N ARG A 16 27.30 7.86 -9.84
CA ARG A 16 28.43 7.24 -9.13
C ARG A 16 28.79 8.07 -7.90
N GLY A 17 29.13 7.35 -6.83
CA GLY A 17 29.45 7.89 -5.53
C GLY A 17 30.72 8.68 -5.38
N ARG A 18 30.78 9.37 -4.26
CA ARG A 18 32.01 9.67 -3.50
C ARG A 18 31.67 9.84 -2.03
N SER A 19 32.33 9.05 -1.21
CA SER A 19 32.43 9.16 0.23
C SER A 19 33.13 10.46 0.65
N GLY A 20 32.60 11.14 1.66
CA GLY A 20 33.26 12.25 2.31
C GLY A 20 32.61 12.51 3.67
N GLU A 21 33.35 12.19 4.74
CA GLU A 21 33.06 12.52 6.12
C GLU A 21 32.78 14.02 6.29
N VAL A 22 31.61 14.37 6.82
CA VAL A 22 31.34 15.70 7.39
C VAL A 22 30.58 15.55 8.69
N SER A 23 31.28 15.76 9.68
CA SER A 23 31.18 16.08 11.11
C SER A 23 29.83 16.56 11.67
N ALA A 24 29.53 15.97 12.84
CA ALA A 24 28.43 16.20 13.78
C ALA A 24 28.39 17.62 14.40
N ASN A 25 28.42 18.70 13.61
CA ASN A 25 28.47 20.08 14.13
C ASN A 25 27.23 20.95 13.88
N HIS A 26 26.19 20.45 13.17
CA HIS A 26 25.10 21.35 12.74
C HIS A 26 24.06 21.63 13.82
N ALA A 27 23.77 20.68 14.73
CA ALA A 27 22.79 20.91 15.80
C ALA A 27 23.31 21.90 16.90
N ARG A 28 24.61 22.07 17.03
CA ARG A 28 25.20 23.05 17.95
C ARG A 28 25.17 24.48 17.40
N HIS A 29 25.12 24.68 16.09
CA HIS A 29 25.17 26.01 15.46
C HIS A 29 23.87 26.80 15.52
N LEU A 30 22.70 26.17 15.75
CA LEU A 30 21.42 26.88 15.85
C LEU A 30 21.23 27.64 17.18
N LEU A 31 21.94 27.22 18.25
CA LEU A 31 21.84 27.88 19.55
C LEU A 31 22.91 28.98 19.76
N ASP A 32 24.00 28.95 19.01
CA ASP A 32 25.16 29.89 19.22
C ASP A 32 25.19 31.12 18.33
N ARG A 33 24.24 31.28 17.40
CA ARG A 33 24.16 32.50 16.58
C ARG A 33 23.13 33.50 17.12
N MET A 34 23.37 34.02 18.32
CA MET A 34 22.81 35.30 18.72
C MET A 34 23.74 36.44 18.22
N PRO A 35 23.30 37.32 17.34
CA PRO A 35 24.12 38.47 16.95
C PRO A 35 24.25 39.49 18.10
N PRO A 36 25.42 40.11 18.30
CA PRO A 36 25.63 41.10 19.37
C PRO A 36 24.73 42.32 19.15
N SER A 37 24.18 42.84 20.24
CA SER A 37 23.29 44.01 20.26
C SER A 37 23.93 45.21 19.61
N ARG A 38 23.47 45.60 18.43
CA ARG A 38 23.86 46.85 17.76
C ARG A 38 23.10 48.05 18.35
N LYS A 39 23.85 49.05 18.78
CA LYS A 39 23.38 50.36 19.22
C LYS A 39 22.46 51.02 18.20
N LYS A 40 21.34 51.58 18.68
CA LYS A 40 20.29 52.26 17.94
C LYS A 40 20.86 53.40 17.07
N ARG A 41 20.73 53.27 15.76
CA ARG A 41 20.65 54.45 14.85
C ARG A 41 19.17 54.81 14.69
N LYS A 42 18.84 56.07 14.97
CA LYS A 42 17.51 56.64 14.66
C LYS A 42 17.34 56.65 13.14
N SER A 43 16.46 55.84 12.60
CA SER A 43 16.00 55.91 11.22
C SER A 43 14.51 56.21 11.20
N ALA A 44 14.06 56.85 10.12
CA ALA A 44 12.71 57.33 9.85
C ALA A 44 11.60 56.29 10.17
N PRO A 45 10.35 56.70 10.42
CA PRO A 45 9.27 55.79 10.80
C PRO A 45 9.04 54.77 9.70
N PRO A 46 9.03 53.46 10.02
CA PRO A 46 8.74 52.46 9.02
C PRO A 46 7.27 52.62 8.61
N VAL A 47 7.01 52.55 7.32
CA VAL A 47 5.69 52.23 6.78
C VAL A 47 5.23 50.96 7.52
N THR A 48 4.20 51.08 8.33
CA THR A 48 3.64 49.96 9.12
C THR A 48 3.01 48.98 8.14
N ALA A 49 3.82 48.01 7.66
CA ALA A 49 3.27 46.82 7.08
C ALA A 49 2.44 46.18 8.21
N THR A 50 1.13 46.21 8.09
CA THR A 50 0.22 45.58 9.01
C THR A 50 0.54 44.09 9.06
N ASP A 51 0.95 43.59 10.22
CA ASP A 51 1.20 42.18 10.44
C ASP A 51 -0.12 41.42 10.43
N HIS A 52 -0.56 41.04 9.23
CA HIS A 52 -1.83 40.31 9.02
C HIS A 52 -1.80 38.92 9.61
N ILE A 53 -0.66 38.28 9.71
CA ILE A 53 -0.53 36.92 10.24
C ILE A 53 -0.74 36.92 11.78
N SER A 54 -0.07 37.86 12.47
CA SER A 54 -0.26 37.99 13.92
C SER A 54 -1.66 38.51 14.31
N ALA A 55 -2.44 39.04 13.37
CA ALA A 55 -3.83 39.42 13.60
C ALA A 55 -4.82 38.22 13.56
N LEU A 56 -4.38 37.04 13.06
CA LEU A 56 -5.23 35.85 13.00
C LEU A 56 -5.57 35.32 14.40
N PRO A 57 -6.78 34.71 14.62
CA PRO A 57 -7.12 34.01 15.84
C PRO A 57 -6.18 32.83 16.13
N ASP A 58 -5.99 32.47 17.39
CA ASP A 58 -5.07 31.39 17.80
C ASP A 58 -5.37 30.05 17.15
N HIS A 59 -6.65 29.69 16.97
CA HIS A 59 -7.01 28.44 16.31
C HIS A 59 -6.53 28.38 14.84
N MET A 60 -6.53 29.50 14.13
CA MET A 60 -6.00 29.59 12.77
C MET A 60 -4.47 29.45 12.77
N LEU A 61 -3.80 30.05 13.75
CA LEU A 61 -2.36 29.93 13.90
C LEU A 61 -1.95 28.51 14.29
N HIS A 62 -2.67 27.84 15.19
CA HIS A 62 -2.47 26.42 15.50
C HIS A 62 -2.63 25.55 14.26
N HIS A 63 -3.64 25.83 13.43
CA HIS A 63 -3.85 25.10 12.18
C HIS A 63 -2.71 25.32 11.19
N LEU A 64 -2.25 26.55 11.00
CA LEU A 64 -1.09 26.85 10.14
C LEU A 64 0.17 26.16 10.64
N LEU A 65 0.44 26.21 11.95
CA LEU A 65 1.60 25.55 12.55
C LEU A 65 1.56 24.03 12.43
N SER A 66 0.37 23.43 12.35
CA SER A 66 0.22 21.98 12.21
C SER A 66 0.72 21.44 10.86
N PHE A 67 0.86 22.26 9.84
CA PHE A 67 1.43 21.90 8.54
C PHE A 67 2.96 21.99 8.49
N LEU A 68 3.57 22.68 9.45
CA LEU A 68 5.02 22.85 9.49
C LEU A 68 5.70 21.63 10.11
N PRO A 69 6.94 21.30 9.69
CA PRO A 69 7.80 20.44 10.48
C PRO A 69 7.89 20.99 11.91
N VAL A 70 7.90 20.11 12.90
CA VAL A 70 7.79 20.51 14.31
C VAL A 70 8.91 21.46 14.75
N GLN A 71 10.13 21.27 14.23
CA GLN A 71 11.26 22.16 14.50
C GLN A 71 10.97 23.58 13.98
N ALA A 72 10.43 23.70 12.76
CA ALA A 72 10.04 24.99 12.19
C ALA A 72 8.90 25.64 12.99
N ALA A 73 7.90 24.83 13.42
CA ALA A 73 6.82 25.33 14.28
C ALA A 73 7.37 25.88 15.62
N VAL A 74 8.33 25.17 16.25
CA VAL A 74 9.01 25.67 17.47
C VAL A 74 9.81 26.94 17.19
N CYS A 75 10.52 27.03 16.07
CA CYS A 75 11.29 28.23 15.68
C CYS A 75 10.43 29.49 15.53
N THR A 76 9.12 29.36 15.27
CA THR A 76 8.22 30.54 15.22
C THR A 76 8.14 31.30 16.54
N CYS A 77 8.57 30.70 17.66
CA CYS A 77 8.59 31.34 18.99
C CYS A 77 9.40 32.67 19.01
N VAL A 78 10.35 32.87 18.07
CA VAL A 78 11.15 34.09 17.95
C VAL A 78 10.38 35.28 17.32
N LEU A 79 9.26 35.01 16.63
CA LEU A 79 8.47 36.02 15.95
C LEU A 79 7.82 37.04 16.90
N GLY A 80 7.49 36.59 18.13
CA GLY A 80 6.86 37.47 19.11
C GLY A 80 6.38 36.74 20.37
N ARG A 81 5.92 37.52 21.37
CA ARG A 81 5.48 36.97 22.65
C ARG A 81 4.30 35.97 22.51
N ARG A 82 3.38 36.29 21.60
CA ARG A 82 2.20 35.43 21.31
C ARG A 82 2.60 34.06 20.74
N TRP A 83 3.63 34.01 19.87
CA TRP A 83 4.08 32.81 19.19
C TRP A 83 4.80 31.79 20.10
N ARG A 84 5.28 32.25 21.27
CA ARG A 84 6.10 31.41 22.17
C ARG A 84 5.45 30.11 22.61
N HIS A 85 4.13 30.08 22.66
CA HIS A 85 3.39 28.95 23.21
C HIS A 85 2.46 28.26 22.20
N LEU A 86 2.22 28.86 21.02
CA LEU A 86 1.28 28.36 20.04
C LEU A 86 1.60 26.94 19.57
N TRP A 87 2.87 26.63 19.36
CA TRP A 87 3.28 25.28 18.93
C TRP A 87 2.93 24.19 19.94
N ARG A 88 2.75 24.53 21.21
CA ARG A 88 2.44 23.56 22.27
C ARG A 88 1.04 22.97 22.15
N SER A 89 0.13 23.69 21.51
CA SER A 89 -1.30 23.34 21.38
C SER A 89 -1.69 23.04 19.94
N THR A 90 -0.73 22.85 19.01
CA THR A 90 -1.04 22.47 17.63
C THR A 90 -1.69 21.09 17.59
N THR A 91 -2.63 20.88 16.68
CA THR A 91 -3.31 19.58 16.50
C THR A 91 -2.55 18.63 15.57
N GLY A 92 -1.56 19.12 14.84
CA GLY A 92 -0.66 18.33 14.00
C GLY A 92 0.77 18.35 14.52
N LEU A 93 1.44 17.21 14.45
CA LEU A 93 2.84 17.02 14.82
C LEU A 93 3.57 16.34 13.66
N ARG A 94 4.41 17.09 12.95
CA ARG A 94 5.18 16.58 11.81
C ARG A 94 6.66 16.52 12.17
N ILE A 95 7.15 15.32 12.47
CA ILE A 95 8.55 15.00 12.75
C ILE A 95 9.13 14.51 11.43
N VAL A 96 9.52 15.47 10.59
CA VAL A 96 10.02 15.23 9.24
C VAL A 96 11.26 16.10 9.02
N ARG A 97 12.07 15.71 8.05
CA ARG A 97 13.24 16.47 7.62
C ARG A 97 12.87 17.91 7.20
N LEU A 98 13.73 18.86 7.47
CA LEU A 98 13.56 20.26 7.06
C LEU A 98 14.10 20.54 5.66
N ASP A 99 15.25 19.95 5.34
CA ASP A 99 15.96 20.11 4.07
C ASP A 99 16.19 18.74 3.42
N ASP A 100 16.17 18.69 2.10
CA ASP A 100 16.29 17.43 1.35
C ASP A 100 17.73 16.88 1.27
N ASP A 101 18.73 17.69 1.62
CA ASP A 101 20.15 17.36 1.45
C ASP A 101 20.79 16.64 2.65
N ASP A 102 20.16 16.67 3.84
CA ASP A 102 20.72 16.08 5.05
C ASP A 102 20.02 14.77 5.43
N VAL A 103 20.79 13.72 5.79
CA VAL A 103 20.27 12.48 6.36
C VAL A 103 19.67 12.78 7.74
N PHE A 104 18.44 12.34 7.95
CA PHE A 104 17.69 12.62 9.17
C PHE A 104 17.65 11.35 10.05
N GLU A 105 18.51 11.33 11.07
CA GLU A 105 18.67 10.19 11.95
C GLU A 105 17.84 10.34 13.24
N VAL A 106 17.36 9.21 13.78
CA VAL A 106 16.58 9.18 15.03
C VAL A 106 17.41 9.71 16.20
N LYS A 107 18.71 9.41 16.25
CA LYS A 107 19.59 9.85 17.36
C LYS A 107 19.62 11.38 17.54
N ASP A 108 19.50 12.14 16.44
CA ASP A 108 19.50 13.60 16.47
C ASP A 108 18.19 14.16 17.03
N LEU A 109 17.12 13.41 16.91
CA LEU A 109 15.80 13.77 17.39
C LEU A 109 15.56 13.46 18.87
N ARG A 110 16.27 12.52 19.47
CA ARG A 110 15.98 12.00 20.82
C ARG A 110 15.78 13.13 21.84
N LYS A 111 16.78 13.99 22.00
CA LYS A 111 16.71 15.12 22.96
C LYS A 111 15.62 16.12 22.63
N PHE A 112 15.43 16.40 21.33
CA PHE A 112 14.39 17.32 20.89
C PHE A 112 13.01 16.77 21.23
N MET A 113 12.77 15.47 20.98
CA MET A 113 11.51 14.79 21.27
C MET A 113 11.20 14.72 22.76
N ASP A 114 12.22 14.46 23.59
CA ASP A 114 12.06 14.47 25.06
C ASP A 114 11.54 15.83 25.55
N HIS A 115 12.14 16.93 25.06
CA HIS A 115 11.69 18.28 25.40
C HIS A 115 10.32 18.61 24.81
N LEU A 116 10.07 18.21 23.56
CA LEU A 116 8.79 18.42 22.90
C LEU A 116 7.66 17.77 23.68
N ILE A 117 7.82 16.51 24.04
CA ILE A 117 6.85 15.72 24.81
C ILE A 117 6.61 16.34 26.19
N ALA A 118 7.68 16.77 26.87
CA ALA A 118 7.59 17.37 28.20
C ALA A 118 6.92 18.75 28.19
N LEU A 119 7.13 19.55 27.14
CA LEU A 119 6.64 20.94 27.07
C LEU A 119 5.30 21.10 26.38
N ARG A 120 4.86 20.09 25.65
CA ARG A 120 3.57 20.12 24.94
C ARG A 120 2.41 20.13 25.91
N GLU A 121 1.38 20.90 25.57
CA GLU A 121 0.09 20.86 26.28
C GLU A 121 -0.64 19.57 25.94
N ARG A 122 -1.48 19.08 26.88
CA ARG A 122 -2.26 17.83 26.69
C ARG A 122 -3.46 18.03 25.76
N THR A 123 -3.24 18.67 24.61
CA THR A 123 -4.25 18.82 23.58
C THR A 123 -4.30 17.58 22.69
N GLN A 124 -5.50 17.23 22.24
CA GLN A 124 -5.68 16.13 21.30
C GLN A 124 -4.88 16.40 20.02
N LEU A 125 -4.29 15.33 19.47
CA LEU A 125 -3.63 15.38 18.17
C LEU A 125 -4.56 14.84 17.07
N ASP A 126 -4.73 15.60 16.00
CA ASP A 126 -5.40 15.09 14.82
C ASP A 126 -4.44 14.24 13.99
N THR A 127 -3.22 14.72 13.79
CA THR A 127 -2.22 14.06 12.93
C THR A 127 -0.86 13.98 13.62
N VAL A 128 -0.22 12.83 13.51
CA VAL A 128 1.20 12.62 13.83
C VAL A 128 1.87 11.97 12.64
N GLU A 129 2.88 12.61 12.12
CA GLU A 129 3.72 12.12 11.03
C GLU A 129 5.17 12.05 11.51
N ILE A 130 5.74 10.85 11.48
CA ILE A 130 7.14 10.58 11.85
C ILE A 130 7.82 10.01 10.61
N LYS A 131 8.80 10.74 10.08
CA LYS A 131 9.61 10.31 8.94
C LYS A 131 11.08 10.53 9.24
N PHE A 132 11.90 9.53 9.02
CA PHE A 132 13.35 9.60 9.13
C PHE A 132 14.02 8.65 8.16
N ASP A 133 15.32 8.88 7.90
CA ASP A 133 16.08 8.15 6.90
C ASP A 133 16.82 6.96 7.51
N GLN A 134 17.43 7.12 8.71
CA GLN A 134 18.27 6.09 9.32
C GLN A 134 18.01 5.94 10.82
N PHE A 135 18.22 4.72 11.30
CA PHE A 135 18.11 4.38 12.71
C PHE A 135 19.11 3.29 13.12
N ASP A 136 19.53 3.31 14.37
CA ASP A 136 20.30 2.25 15.00
C ASP A 136 19.41 1.34 15.86
N SER A 137 19.90 0.17 16.25
CA SER A 137 19.17 -0.77 17.14
C SER A 137 18.72 -0.11 18.45
N ASP A 138 19.51 0.81 18.98
CA ASP A 138 19.18 1.60 20.17
C ASP A 138 18.05 2.61 19.95
N ASP A 139 17.76 2.96 18.70
CA ASP A 139 16.72 3.92 18.34
C ASP A 139 15.32 3.31 18.38
N VAL A 140 15.20 2.02 18.14
CA VAL A 140 13.92 1.29 18.05
C VAL A 140 13.04 1.58 19.27
N ARG A 141 13.59 1.57 20.48
CA ARG A 141 12.85 1.88 21.72
C ARG A 141 12.26 3.30 21.74
N TYR A 142 12.96 4.29 21.17
CA TYR A 142 12.49 5.67 21.14
C TYR A 142 11.35 5.84 20.15
N VAL A 143 11.46 5.26 18.97
CA VAL A 143 10.39 5.31 17.96
C VAL A 143 9.13 4.60 18.47
N ASN A 144 9.29 3.45 19.13
CA ASN A 144 8.18 2.76 19.81
C ASN A 144 7.52 3.65 20.89
N LEU A 145 8.33 4.34 21.69
CA LEU A 145 7.82 5.28 22.71
C LEU A 145 7.05 6.44 22.06
N TRP A 146 7.56 7.04 20.98
CA TRP A 146 6.91 8.14 20.28
C TRP A 146 5.58 7.71 19.62
N THR A 147 5.55 6.50 19.05
CA THR A 147 4.35 5.90 18.48
C THR A 147 3.26 5.72 19.55
N ARG A 148 3.63 5.16 20.71
CA ARG A 148 2.70 5.02 21.86
C ARG A 148 2.22 6.35 22.39
N PHE A 149 3.11 7.32 22.44
CA PHE A 149 2.79 8.67 22.87
C PHE A 149 1.74 9.32 21.95
N ALA A 150 1.87 9.18 20.63
CA ALA A 150 0.89 9.65 19.66
C ALA A 150 -0.50 9.02 19.93
N VAL A 151 -0.54 7.71 20.18
CA VAL A 151 -1.78 6.99 20.50
C VAL A 151 -2.40 7.46 21.81
N MET A 152 -1.60 7.69 22.86
CA MET A 152 -2.07 8.23 24.14
C MET A 152 -2.68 9.64 24.00
N TRP A 153 -2.21 10.42 23.04
CA TRP A 153 -2.73 11.77 22.74
C TRP A 153 -3.90 11.75 21.75
N LYS A 154 -4.53 10.59 21.61
CA LYS A 154 -5.79 10.41 20.88
C LYS A 154 -5.67 10.78 19.40
N VAL A 155 -4.53 10.50 18.79
CA VAL A 155 -4.29 10.77 17.37
C VAL A 155 -5.34 10.11 16.48
N ARG A 156 -5.73 10.81 15.43
CA ARG A 156 -6.68 10.29 14.41
C ARG A 156 -5.92 9.72 13.20
N VAL A 157 -4.82 10.34 12.80
CA VAL A 157 -3.99 9.90 11.68
C VAL A 157 -2.56 9.73 12.17
N LEU A 158 -2.05 8.52 12.12
CA LEU A 158 -0.66 8.19 12.47
C LEU A 158 0.07 7.69 11.22
N THR A 159 1.15 8.39 10.86
CA THR A 159 2.05 8.02 9.78
C THR A 159 3.44 7.75 10.35
N LEU A 160 4.00 6.59 10.07
CA LEU A 160 5.37 6.21 10.41
C LEU A 160 6.07 5.71 9.15
N HIS A 161 6.96 6.51 8.61
CA HIS A 161 7.72 6.19 7.40
C HIS A 161 9.21 6.20 7.68
N ILE A 162 9.86 5.09 7.38
CA ILE A 162 11.29 4.88 7.52
C ILE A 162 11.84 4.70 6.11
N LEU A 163 12.86 5.46 5.76
CA LEU A 163 13.46 5.47 4.42
C LEU A 163 14.78 4.69 4.38
N ASP A 164 15.05 3.91 5.43
CA ASP A 164 16.20 3.01 5.53
C ASP A 164 15.95 1.71 4.76
N ASP A 165 17.03 1.01 4.40
CA ASP A 165 16.98 -0.34 3.79
C ASP A 165 16.54 -1.43 4.79
N GLY A 166 16.51 -1.11 6.09
CA GLY A 166 16.11 -2.01 7.18
C GLY A 166 14.65 -1.84 7.61
N TYR A 167 14.14 -2.82 8.38
CA TYR A 167 12.81 -2.74 8.99
C TYR A 167 12.93 -2.39 10.47
N LEU A 168 12.27 -1.31 10.89
CA LEU A 168 12.18 -0.98 12.30
C LEU A 168 11.13 -1.86 12.98
N ALA A 169 11.55 -2.65 13.97
CA ALA A 169 10.66 -3.52 14.72
C ALA A 169 9.74 -2.71 15.65
N LEU A 170 8.44 -2.77 15.40
CA LEU A 170 7.47 -2.28 16.37
C LEU A 170 7.27 -3.32 17.47
N ASP A 171 7.06 -2.84 18.71
CA ASP A 171 6.82 -3.71 19.87
C ASP A 171 5.59 -4.59 19.65
N ASP A 172 5.69 -5.88 20.02
CA ASP A 172 4.58 -6.83 19.95
C ASP A 172 3.53 -6.57 21.03
N LEU A 173 2.86 -5.43 20.93
CA LEU A 173 1.81 -5.01 21.85
C LEU A 173 0.57 -4.60 21.08
N HIS A 174 -0.60 -4.96 21.64
CA HIS A 174 -1.87 -4.53 21.08
C HIS A 174 -1.96 -3.01 20.97
N LEU A 175 -2.33 -2.54 19.80
CA LEU A 175 -2.66 -1.13 19.58
C LEU A 175 -4.06 -0.86 20.14
N VAL A 176 -4.14 0.04 21.13
CA VAL A 176 -5.40 0.39 21.80
C VAL A 176 -5.72 1.85 21.56
N SER A 177 -6.71 2.15 20.73
CA SER A 177 -7.12 3.51 20.43
C SER A 177 -8.59 3.61 20.03
N GLN A 178 -9.33 4.50 20.70
CA GLN A 178 -10.71 4.83 20.36
C GLN A 178 -10.81 5.92 19.29
N HIS A 179 -9.68 6.52 18.90
CA HIS A 179 -9.63 7.72 18.06
C HIS A 179 -8.89 7.54 16.74
N LEU A 180 -7.98 6.55 16.66
CA LEU A 180 -7.18 6.29 15.46
C LEU A 180 -8.08 5.87 14.30
N VAL A 181 -8.05 6.65 13.22
CA VAL A 181 -8.86 6.44 12.00
C VAL A 181 -8.01 5.91 10.86
N THR A 182 -6.80 6.46 10.70
CA THR A 182 -5.85 6.06 9.65
C THR A 182 -4.51 5.73 10.27
N LEU A 183 -3.97 4.57 9.89
CA LEU A 183 -2.62 4.12 10.21
C LEU A 183 -1.87 3.86 8.91
N ASP A 184 -0.75 4.58 8.71
CA ASP A 184 0.09 4.52 7.52
C ASP A 184 1.52 4.17 7.91
N LEU A 185 2.00 3.00 7.49
CA LEU A 185 3.26 2.42 7.89
C LEU A 185 4.14 2.13 6.67
N HIS A 186 5.42 2.49 6.75
CA HIS A 186 6.42 2.21 5.71
C HIS A 186 7.71 1.70 6.34
N SER A 187 8.26 0.59 5.82
CA SER A 187 9.51 -0.08 6.25
C SER A 187 9.54 -0.41 7.75
N VAL A 188 8.46 -0.99 8.27
CA VAL A 188 8.37 -1.45 9.66
C VAL A 188 8.14 -2.96 9.73
N ALA A 189 8.73 -3.62 10.73
CA ALA A 189 8.44 -5.01 11.07
C ALA A 189 7.31 -5.08 12.09
N LEU A 190 6.23 -5.75 11.72
CA LEU A 190 4.97 -5.83 12.44
C LEU A 190 4.77 -7.20 13.05
N GLN A 191 4.50 -7.24 14.34
CA GLN A 191 4.32 -8.45 15.12
C GLN A 191 2.83 -8.78 15.31
N LYS A 192 2.55 -10.00 15.79
CA LYS A 192 1.22 -10.57 15.89
C LYS A 192 0.23 -9.73 16.71
N ALA A 193 0.60 -9.29 17.91
CA ALA A 193 -0.30 -8.54 18.76
C ALA A 193 -0.58 -7.14 18.20
N PHE A 194 0.38 -6.53 17.49
CA PHE A 194 0.19 -5.23 16.86
C PHE A 194 -0.85 -5.28 15.72
N LEU A 195 -0.92 -6.38 14.96
CA LEU A 195 -1.81 -6.56 13.82
C LEU A 195 -3.24 -7.02 14.20
N ASP A 196 -3.53 -7.15 15.51
CA ASP A 196 -4.88 -7.30 16.02
C ASP A 196 -5.48 -5.94 16.41
N PHE A 197 -6.34 -5.42 15.55
CA PHE A 197 -6.99 -4.11 15.72
C PHE A 197 -8.36 -4.19 16.40
N ALA A 198 -8.66 -5.25 17.16
CA ALA A 198 -9.93 -5.39 17.88
C ALA A 198 -10.17 -4.22 18.86
N SER A 199 -9.09 -3.66 19.42
CA SER A 199 -9.13 -2.50 20.34
C SER A 199 -9.09 -1.13 19.65
N CYS A 200 -9.24 -1.08 18.30
CA CYS A 200 -9.23 0.14 17.50
C CYS A 200 -10.55 0.31 16.72
N PRO A 201 -11.70 0.52 17.37
CA PRO A 201 -13.01 0.54 16.71
C PRO A 201 -13.21 1.71 15.73
N ALA A 202 -12.38 2.75 15.80
CA ALA A 202 -12.43 3.89 14.88
C ALA A 202 -11.56 3.70 13.64
N LEU A 203 -10.70 2.67 13.60
CA LEU A 203 -9.75 2.45 12.51
C LEU A 203 -10.47 2.08 11.21
N LYS A 204 -10.37 2.95 10.20
CA LYS A 204 -11.01 2.78 8.89
C LYS A 204 -10.02 2.51 7.78
N GLU A 205 -8.80 2.99 7.90
CA GLU A 205 -7.79 2.90 6.85
C GLU A 205 -6.47 2.40 7.42
N LEU A 206 -5.95 1.32 6.82
CA LEU A 206 -4.64 0.75 7.12
C LEU A 206 -3.84 0.69 5.82
N LYS A 207 -2.70 1.37 5.82
CA LYS A 207 -1.71 1.31 4.74
C LYS A 207 -0.43 0.71 5.28
N MET A 208 0.07 -0.31 4.60
CA MET A 208 1.36 -0.94 4.85
C MET A 208 2.11 -0.96 3.53
N ASN A 209 3.23 -0.27 3.48
CA ASN A 209 4.10 -0.24 2.31
C ASN A 209 5.49 -0.70 2.71
N ASP A 210 6.06 -1.64 1.96
CA ASP A 210 7.37 -2.23 2.23
C ASP A 210 7.54 -2.66 3.71
N CYS A 211 6.53 -3.30 4.29
CA CYS A 211 6.55 -3.76 5.67
C CYS A 211 6.84 -5.26 5.76
N GLU A 212 7.47 -5.67 6.87
CA GLU A 212 7.65 -7.07 7.22
C GLU A 212 6.53 -7.52 8.16
N ILE A 213 5.79 -8.56 7.76
CA ILE A 213 4.63 -9.07 8.50
C ILE A 213 5.03 -10.38 9.19
N ASN A 214 5.30 -10.29 10.50
CA ASN A 214 5.69 -11.41 11.36
C ASN A 214 4.47 -11.91 12.17
N ALA A 215 3.37 -12.19 11.47
CA ALA A 215 2.12 -12.61 12.06
C ALA A 215 1.39 -13.60 11.15
N ASP A 216 0.56 -14.43 11.76
CA ASP A 216 -0.32 -15.38 11.08
C ASP A 216 -1.66 -14.75 10.66
N ARG A 217 -2.01 -13.58 11.23
CA ARG A 217 -3.31 -12.93 10.99
C ARG A 217 -3.24 -11.41 11.10
N ILE A 218 -4.00 -10.74 10.23
CA ILE A 218 -4.37 -9.33 10.33
C ILE A 218 -5.88 -9.29 10.59
N SER A 219 -6.31 -8.72 11.70
CA SER A 219 -7.72 -8.73 12.07
C SER A 219 -8.26 -7.33 12.42
N SER A 220 -9.41 -6.96 11.83
CA SER A 220 -10.13 -5.74 12.15
C SER A 220 -11.60 -5.81 11.75
N ARG A 221 -12.50 -5.43 12.65
CA ARG A 221 -13.93 -5.32 12.34
C ARG A 221 -14.34 -3.96 11.78
N SER A 222 -13.55 -2.93 12.05
CA SER A 222 -13.86 -1.53 11.71
C SER A 222 -13.25 -1.09 10.37
N LEU A 223 -12.24 -1.82 9.87
CA LEU A 223 -11.47 -1.46 8.69
C LEU A 223 -12.36 -1.40 7.43
N LYS A 224 -12.17 -0.32 6.66
CA LYS A 224 -12.86 -0.07 5.38
C LYS A 224 -11.92 -0.09 4.19
N HIS A 225 -10.69 0.35 4.38
CA HIS A 225 -9.68 0.44 3.34
C HIS A 225 -8.38 -0.21 3.81
N LEU A 226 -7.93 -1.23 3.09
CA LEU A 226 -6.67 -1.94 3.35
C LEU A 226 -5.78 -1.84 2.12
N SER A 227 -4.56 -1.34 2.31
CA SER A 227 -3.52 -1.33 1.30
C SER A 227 -2.27 -2.04 1.83
N ILE A 228 -1.87 -3.11 1.16
CA ILE A 228 -0.66 -3.89 1.42
C ILE A 228 0.15 -3.84 0.12
N THR A 229 1.25 -3.09 0.12
CA THR A 229 2.08 -2.89 -1.05
C THR A 229 3.54 -3.21 -0.75
N PHE A 230 4.15 -4.06 -1.56
CA PHE A 230 5.55 -4.51 -1.45
C PHE A 230 5.92 -5.13 -0.09
N CYS A 231 4.92 -5.48 0.72
CA CYS A 231 5.15 -6.11 2.02
C CYS A 231 5.65 -7.54 1.86
N ARG A 232 6.35 -8.02 2.89
CA ARG A 232 6.86 -9.39 2.92
C ARG A 232 6.42 -10.15 4.17
N SER A 233 6.33 -11.47 4.04
CA SER A 233 6.27 -12.40 5.16
C SER A 233 7.20 -13.58 4.88
N ASP A 234 8.13 -13.82 5.79
CA ASP A 234 9.07 -14.93 5.67
C ASP A 234 8.53 -16.21 6.35
N SER A 235 7.31 -16.16 6.87
CA SER A 235 6.64 -17.32 7.45
C SER A 235 6.32 -18.38 6.38
N ASP A 236 6.46 -19.65 6.74
CA ASP A 236 6.00 -20.80 5.93
C ASP A 236 4.46 -20.93 5.93
N CYS A 237 3.78 -20.10 6.70
CA CYS A 237 2.32 -20.07 6.78
C CYS A 237 1.76 -18.84 6.08
N ARG A 238 0.55 -18.96 5.51
CA ARG A 238 -0.14 -17.82 4.91
C ARG A 238 -0.65 -16.87 5.98
N VAL A 239 -0.43 -15.59 5.76
CA VAL A 239 -1.07 -14.53 6.55
C VAL A 239 -2.57 -14.53 6.24
N ARG A 240 -3.42 -14.65 7.25
CA ARG A 240 -4.87 -14.55 7.10
C ARG A 240 -5.33 -13.11 7.27
N ILE A 241 -6.14 -12.61 6.35
CA ILE A 241 -6.71 -11.25 6.42
C ILE A 241 -8.20 -11.37 6.74
N SER A 242 -8.56 -10.97 7.97
CA SER A 242 -9.93 -11.02 8.49
C SER A 242 -10.46 -9.62 8.70
N ALA A 243 -11.17 -9.09 7.71
CA ALA A 243 -11.72 -7.74 7.72
C ALA A 243 -13.13 -7.72 7.08
N PRO A 244 -14.17 -8.24 7.76
CA PRO A 244 -15.50 -8.40 7.19
C PRO A 244 -16.18 -7.08 6.82
N GLY A 245 -15.71 -5.96 7.37
CA GLY A 245 -16.19 -4.62 7.05
C GLY A 245 -15.52 -3.95 5.87
N LEU A 246 -14.58 -4.62 5.19
CA LEU A 246 -13.74 -4.03 4.15
C LEU A 246 -14.54 -3.65 2.91
N VAL A 247 -14.28 -2.45 2.40
CA VAL A 247 -14.90 -1.89 1.19
C VAL A 247 -13.89 -1.84 0.04
N SER A 248 -12.62 -1.57 0.35
CA SER A 248 -11.56 -1.48 -0.65
C SER A 248 -10.31 -2.22 -0.20
N LEU A 249 -9.79 -3.08 -1.09
CA LEU A 249 -8.55 -3.83 -0.91
C LEU A 249 -7.54 -3.47 -2.01
N LYS A 250 -6.31 -3.17 -1.61
CA LYS A 250 -5.16 -3.13 -2.50
C LYS A 250 -4.10 -4.10 -1.97
N LEU A 251 -3.75 -5.11 -2.76
CA LEU A 251 -2.69 -6.08 -2.49
C LEU A 251 -1.75 -6.10 -3.69
N GLU A 252 -0.54 -5.60 -3.52
CA GLU A 252 0.42 -5.43 -4.62
C GLU A 252 1.83 -5.84 -4.20
N GLY A 253 2.48 -6.65 -5.03
CA GLY A 253 3.89 -7.00 -4.88
C GLY A 253 4.23 -7.73 -3.57
N PHE A 254 3.31 -8.51 -3.01
CA PHE A 254 3.53 -9.24 -1.76
C PHE A 254 4.62 -10.30 -1.93
N HIS A 255 5.61 -10.28 -1.04
CA HIS A 255 6.72 -11.22 -1.03
C HIS A 255 6.49 -12.31 0.03
N GLY A 256 6.38 -13.56 -0.41
CA GLY A 256 6.08 -14.72 0.43
C GLY A 256 4.87 -15.50 -0.06
N MET A 257 4.25 -16.28 0.83
CA MET A 257 2.99 -16.97 0.55
C MET A 257 1.86 -15.96 0.41
N THR A 258 1.10 -16.01 -0.69
CA THR A 258 -0.04 -15.10 -0.90
C THR A 258 -0.99 -15.12 0.29
N PRO A 259 -1.38 -13.97 0.84
CA PRO A 259 -2.31 -13.91 1.95
C PRO A 259 -3.65 -14.59 1.64
N LEU A 260 -4.19 -15.29 2.63
CA LEU A 260 -5.54 -15.84 2.57
C LEU A 260 -6.55 -14.74 2.91
N LEU A 261 -7.45 -14.45 2.00
CA LEU A 261 -8.54 -13.50 2.20
C LEU A 261 -9.76 -14.23 2.76
N GLU A 262 -10.09 -13.97 4.03
CA GLU A 262 -11.35 -14.45 4.62
C GLU A 262 -12.54 -13.66 4.02
N ASP A 263 -13.78 -14.15 4.21
CA ASP A 263 -14.97 -13.57 3.61
C ASP A 263 -15.06 -12.05 3.79
N MET A 264 -15.12 -11.31 2.66
CA MET A 264 -15.21 -9.86 2.59
C MET A 264 -16.54 -9.44 1.94
N ALA A 265 -17.65 -9.77 2.56
CA ALA A 265 -19.01 -9.61 2.00
C ALA A 265 -19.36 -8.17 1.57
N LEU A 266 -18.71 -7.16 2.15
CA LEU A 266 -18.93 -5.73 1.87
C LEU A 266 -17.94 -5.15 0.86
N LEU A 267 -17.05 -5.97 0.28
CA LEU A 267 -16.02 -5.50 -0.63
C LEU A 267 -16.64 -4.93 -1.91
N GLU A 268 -16.30 -3.70 -2.25
CA GLU A 268 -16.74 -3.04 -3.47
C GLU A 268 -15.63 -2.99 -4.53
N ALA A 269 -14.39 -2.77 -4.12
CA ALA A 269 -13.27 -2.68 -5.03
C ALA A 269 -12.06 -3.48 -4.52
N ALA A 270 -11.43 -4.25 -5.40
CA ALA A 270 -10.16 -4.89 -5.11
C ALA A 270 -9.16 -4.73 -6.27
N CYS A 271 -7.92 -4.42 -5.91
CA CYS A 271 -6.77 -4.42 -6.80
C CYS A 271 -5.75 -5.43 -6.26
N VAL A 272 -5.56 -6.54 -6.97
CA VAL A 272 -4.59 -7.57 -6.65
C VAL A 272 -3.56 -7.65 -7.77
N ASN A 273 -2.30 -7.45 -7.43
CA ASN A 273 -1.17 -7.59 -8.34
C ASN A 273 -0.11 -8.49 -7.70
N LEU A 274 0.00 -9.73 -8.21
CA LEU A 274 0.98 -10.70 -7.75
C LEU A 274 2.27 -10.58 -8.58
N GLY A 275 3.29 -10.00 -7.97
CA GLY A 275 4.61 -9.88 -8.58
C GLY A 275 5.45 -11.16 -8.51
N ASN A 276 6.68 -11.08 -9.01
CA ASN A 276 7.63 -12.21 -9.11
C ASN A 276 8.08 -12.81 -7.76
N ARG A 277 7.86 -12.08 -6.66
CA ARG A 277 8.30 -12.49 -5.32
C ARG A 277 7.30 -13.37 -4.56
N CYS A 278 6.17 -13.72 -5.19
CA CYS A 278 5.22 -14.68 -4.65
C CYS A 278 5.85 -16.07 -4.58
N LYS A 279 5.82 -16.69 -3.39
CA LYS A 279 6.41 -18.02 -3.12
C LYS A 279 5.42 -19.18 -3.33
N ASP A 280 4.23 -18.92 -3.81
CA ASP A 280 3.25 -19.96 -4.12
C ASP A 280 3.68 -20.78 -5.34
N VAL A 281 4.02 -22.04 -5.10
CA VAL A 281 4.40 -23.00 -6.14
C VAL A 281 3.82 -24.38 -5.79
N CYS A 282 3.41 -25.14 -6.78
CA CYS A 282 3.14 -26.55 -6.57
C CYS A 282 4.45 -27.32 -6.66
N LEU A 283 4.81 -28.07 -5.62
CA LEU A 283 6.08 -28.82 -5.57
C LEU A 283 6.16 -29.94 -6.63
N ASN A 284 5.01 -30.39 -7.15
CA ASN A 284 4.90 -31.45 -8.12
C ASN A 284 4.52 -30.96 -9.53
N TYR A 285 4.71 -29.66 -9.82
CA TYR A 285 4.27 -29.03 -11.08
C TYR A 285 5.15 -29.42 -12.31
N ASP A 286 6.29 -30.07 -12.10
CA ASP A 286 7.21 -30.47 -13.19
C ASP A 286 6.56 -31.35 -14.30
N SER A 287 5.37 -31.88 -14.03
CA SER A 287 4.59 -32.68 -15.00
C SER A 287 3.42 -31.92 -15.65
N GLY A 288 3.25 -30.61 -15.37
CA GLY A 288 2.11 -29.84 -15.85
C GLY A 288 0.77 -30.16 -15.18
N VAL A 289 0.78 -31.07 -14.21
CA VAL A 289 -0.41 -31.48 -13.44
C VAL A 289 -0.22 -31.06 -11.98
N PHE A 290 -1.22 -30.40 -11.40
CA PHE A 290 -1.23 -30.13 -9.97
C PHE A 290 -1.31 -31.44 -9.18
N CYS A 291 -0.65 -31.50 -8.02
CA CYS A 291 -0.67 -32.71 -7.19
C CYS A 291 -2.07 -33.07 -6.63
N GLY A 292 -3.09 -32.30 -6.95
CA GLY A 292 -4.46 -32.51 -6.50
C GLY A 292 -4.61 -32.45 -4.98
N ALA A 293 -5.80 -32.20 -4.48
CA ALA A 293 -6.10 -32.15 -3.06
C ALA A 293 -5.93 -33.51 -2.31
N ASN A 294 -5.63 -34.57 -3.03
CA ASN A 294 -5.50 -35.93 -2.49
C ASN A 294 -4.09 -36.28 -2.00
N ASP A 295 -3.10 -35.48 -2.36
CA ASP A 295 -1.72 -35.65 -1.90
C ASP A 295 -1.37 -34.58 -0.86
N ASN A 296 -1.53 -34.92 0.42
CA ASN A 296 -1.19 -34.05 1.56
C ASN A 296 0.30 -33.67 1.63
N THR A 297 1.10 -33.99 0.63
CA THR A 297 2.55 -33.68 0.59
C THR A 297 2.85 -32.25 0.18
N CYS A 298 1.97 -31.60 -0.59
CA CYS A 298 2.17 -30.23 -1.04
C CYS A 298 1.39 -29.23 -0.19
N LYS A 299 2.06 -28.53 0.71
CA LYS A 299 1.45 -27.50 1.58
C LYS A 299 0.71 -26.40 0.80
N ASN A 300 1.09 -26.13 -0.46
CA ASN A 300 0.47 -25.13 -1.29
C ASN A 300 -0.83 -25.60 -1.95
N CYS A 301 -1.01 -26.90 -2.10
CA CYS A 301 -2.18 -27.54 -2.70
C CYS A 301 -3.16 -28.10 -1.67
N VAL A 302 -2.78 -28.16 -0.38
CA VAL A 302 -3.68 -28.64 0.69
C VAL A 302 -4.88 -27.71 0.83
N PRO A 303 -6.12 -28.24 1.00
CA PRO A 303 -7.29 -27.43 1.30
C PRO A 303 -7.07 -26.50 2.50
N ILE A 304 -7.54 -25.28 2.40
CA ILE A 304 -7.27 -24.23 3.40
C ILE A 304 -8.15 -24.38 4.63
N SER A 305 -9.26 -25.08 4.53
CA SER A 305 -10.21 -25.32 5.61
C SER A 305 -10.51 -26.82 5.80
N ASP A 306 -10.52 -27.27 7.05
CA ASP A 306 -10.87 -28.65 7.41
C ASP A 306 -12.33 -29.00 7.07
N ASP A 307 -13.18 -27.98 6.87
CA ASP A 307 -14.62 -28.13 6.56
C ASP A 307 -14.93 -28.13 5.05
N GLY A 308 -13.92 -28.01 4.17
CA GLY A 308 -14.08 -28.02 2.72
C GLY A 308 -14.83 -26.81 2.15
N SER A 309 -15.09 -25.79 2.94
CA SER A 309 -15.98 -24.67 2.57
C SER A 309 -15.36 -23.67 1.60
N SER A 310 -14.03 -23.60 1.46
CA SER A 310 -13.36 -22.71 0.49
C SER A 310 -11.97 -23.21 0.15
N ASN A 311 -11.79 -23.63 -1.09
CA ASN A 311 -10.48 -24.00 -1.64
C ASN A 311 -9.72 -22.81 -2.26
N CYS A 312 -10.31 -21.61 -2.26
CA CYS A 312 -9.70 -20.41 -2.83
C CYS A 312 -8.92 -19.60 -1.79
N VAL A 313 -7.74 -19.12 -2.18
CA VAL A 313 -6.91 -18.23 -1.34
C VAL A 313 -7.32 -16.77 -1.51
N LEU A 314 -7.48 -16.33 -2.77
CA LEU A 314 -7.74 -14.94 -3.12
C LEU A 314 -9.14 -14.74 -3.70
N LEU A 315 -9.48 -15.49 -4.76
CA LEU A 315 -10.70 -15.24 -5.54
C LEU A 315 -11.96 -15.39 -4.71
N GLY A 316 -11.98 -16.33 -3.76
CA GLY A 316 -13.13 -16.51 -2.85
C GLY A 316 -13.40 -15.25 -2.01
N GLY A 317 -12.36 -14.69 -1.39
CA GLY A 317 -12.50 -13.51 -0.53
C GLY A 317 -12.90 -12.23 -1.27
N ILE A 318 -12.56 -12.11 -2.56
CA ILE A 318 -12.89 -10.92 -3.37
C ILE A 318 -14.12 -11.11 -4.27
N SER A 319 -14.81 -12.23 -4.19
CA SER A 319 -15.94 -12.58 -5.07
C SER A 319 -17.14 -11.61 -4.96
N SER A 320 -17.26 -10.90 -3.83
CA SER A 320 -18.31 -9.90 -3.59
C SER A 320 -18.07 -8.55 -4.25
N ALA A 321 -16.87 -8.30 -4.81
CA ALA A 321 -16.48 -7.01 -5.34
C ALA A 321 -17.26 -6.62 -6.60
N LYS A 322 -17.51 -5.31 -6.74
CA LYS A 322 -18.11 -4.70 -7.96
C LYS A 322 -17.03 -4.32 -8.99
N HIS A 323 -15.84 -4.00 -8.50
CA HIS A 323 -14.73 -3.53 -9.32
C HIS A 323 -13.48 -4.34 -8.98
N LEU A 324 -12.96 -5.10 -9.94
CA LEU A 324 -11.76 -5.91 -9.77
C LEU A 324 -10.68 -5.48 -10.77
N LYS A 325 -9.45 -5.40 -10.25
CA LYS A 325 -8.23 -5.36 -11.04
C LYS A 325 -7.34 -6.51 -10.58
N LEU A 326 -7.18 -7.51 -11.46
CA LEU A 326 -6.39 -8.70 -11.20
C LEU A 326 -5.21 -8.75 -12.16
N MET A 327 -4.02 -8.64 -11.61
CA MET A 327 -2.78 -8.67 -12.36
C MET A 327 -1.85 -9.72 -11.75
N SER A 328 -1.09 -10.40 -12.58
CA SER A 328 -0.09 -11.36 -12.15
C SER A 328 1.02 -11.42 -13.19
N GLU A 329 2.20 -11.85 -12.78
CA GLU A 329 3.21 -12.31 -13.72
C GLU A 329 2.86 -13.70 -14.25
N ILE A 330 3.32 -13.99 -15.46
CA ILE A 330 3.14 -15.27 -16.15
C ILE A 330 3.73 -16.41 -15.28
N GLY A 331 3.05 -17.55 -15.25
CA GLY A 331 3.47 -18.73 -14.51
C GLY A 331 3.18 -18.73 -13.00
N LYS A 332 2.37 -17.78 -12.49
CA LYS A 332 2.00 -17.76 -11.07
C LYS A 332 0.86 -18.72 -10.75
N PHE A 333 1.12 -19.62 -9.81
CA PHE A 333 0.28 -20.74 -9.44
C PHE A 333 -1.04 -20.37 -8.75
N VAL A 334 -1.10 -19.26 -7.99
CA VAL A 334 -2.23 -18.96 -7.09
C VAL A 334 -3.56 -18.85 -7.82
N PHE A 335 -3.59 -18.10 -8.91
CA PHE A 335 -4.81 -17.94 -9.69
C PHE A 335 -5.20 -19.22 -10.40
N THR A 336 -4.24 -19.98 -10.94
CA THR A 336 -4.52 -21.26 -11.59
C THR A 336 -5.22 -22.21 -10.63
N ARG A 337 -4.74 -22.28 -9.37
CA ARG A 337 -5.37 -23.09 -8.33
C ARG A 337 -6.78 -22.59 -7.97
N ASP A 338 -6.92 -21.28 -7.74
CA ASP A 338 -8.20 -20.69 -7.36
C ASP A 338 -9.25 -20.82 -8.48
N LEU A 339 -8.81 -20.88 -9.77
CA LEU A 339 -9.70 -21.07 -10.91
C LEU A 339 -10.26 -22.47 -11.03
N GLU A 340 -9.63 -23.51 -10.45
CA GLU A 340 -10.22 -24.87 -10.36
C GLU A 340 -11.54 -24.84 -9.58
N HIS A 341 -11.67 -23.92 -8.62
CA HIS A 341 -12.83 -23.71 -7.78
C HIS A 341 -13.34 -22.27 -7.90
N CYS A 342 -13.39 -21.77 -9.13
CA CYS A 342 -13.69 -20.38 -9.42
C CYS A 342 -15.02 -19.94 -8.78
N PRO A 343 -15.02 -18.93 -7.90
CA PRO A 343 -16.24 -18.45 -7.28
C PRO A 343 -17.10 -17.67 -8.26
N ALA A 344 -18.40 -17.59 -7.98
CA ALA A 344 -19.30 -16.73 -8.75
C ALA A 344 -19.11 -15.26 -8.34
N PHE A 345 -18.82 -14.40 -9.32
CA PHE A 345 -18.69 -12.95 -9.16
C PHE A 345 -20.05 -12.27 -9.44
N SER A 346 -21.03 -12.52 -8.60
CA SER A 346 -22.42 -12.12 -8.83
C SER A 346 -22.69 -10.61 -8.86
N LYS A 347 -21.74 -9.79 -8.39
CA LYS A 347 -21.85 -8.33 -8.30
C LYS A 347 -20.84 -7.59 -9.20
N LEU A 348 -19.96 -8.30 -9.91
CA LEU A 348 -18.84 -7.74 -10.63
C LEU A 348 -19.30 -6.96 -11.87
N LYS A 349 -19.03 -5.67 -11.88
CA LYS A 349 -19.37 -4.74 -12.96
C LYS A 349 -18.19 -4.38 -13.85
N THR A 350 -17.02 -4.20 -13.27
CA THR A 350 -15.82 -3.85 -14.00
C THR A 350 -14.67 -4.78 -13.66
N LEU A 351 -14.01 -5.28 -14.69
CA LEU A 351 -12.89 -6.20 -14.57
C LEU A 351 -11.71 -5.68 -15.40
N VAL A 352 -10.53 -5.57 -14.76
CA VAL A 352 -9.27 -5.23 -15.41
C VAL A 352 -8.31 -6.39 -15.24
N LEU A 353 -7.79 -6.91 -16.33
CA LEU A 353 -6.88 -8.05 -16.40
C LEU A 353 -5.63 -7.68 -17.18
N ASN A 354 -4.50 -8.32 -16.88
CA ASN A 354 -3.27 -8.19 -17.67
C ASN A 354 -3.02 -9.43 -18.57
N GLU A 355 -1.86 -9.49 -19.21
CA GLU A 355 -1.43 -10.55 -20.11
C GLU A 355 -1.49 -11.95 -19.52
N TYR A 356 -1.27 -12.14 -18.21
CA TYR A 356 -1.38 -13.42 -17.52
C TYR A 356 -2.70 -14.15 -17.84
N TRP A 357 -3.81 -13.42 -17.85
CA TRP A 357 -5.16 -13.96 -18.09
C TRP A 357 -5.43 -14.30 -19.53
N CYS A 358 -4.58 -13.82 -20.43
CA CYS A 358 -4.66 -13.98 -21.88
C CYS A 358 -3.57 -14.88 -22.43
N GLU A 359 -2.92 -15.69 -21.58
CA GLU A 359 -1.86 -16.61 -21.98
C GLU A 359 -2.45 -17.81 -22.76
N ALA A 360 -1.80 -18.10 -23.89
CA ALA A 360 -2.15 -19.26 -24.72
C ALA A 360 -1.68 -20.58 -24.04
N PRO A 361 -2.22 -21.77 -24.45
CA PRO A 361 -2.91 -21.96 -25.71
C PRO A 361 -4.42 -21.65 -25.70
N ASP A 362 -5.11 -21.80 -24.55
CA ASP A 362 -6.56 -22.01 -24.56
C ASP A 362 -7.38 -20.83 -24.02
N LEU A 363 -6.72 -19.78 -23.46
CA LEU A 363 -7.38 -18.64 -22.79
C LEU A 363 -8.35 -19.07 -21.67
N ASP A 364 -8.14 -20.26 -21.09
CA ASP A 364 -9.02 -20.85 -20.08
C ASP A 364 -9.17 -19.98 -18.83
N PRO A 365 -8.11 -19.31 -18.30
CA PRO A 365 -8.27 -18.40 -17.18
C PRO A 365 -9.24 -17.26 -17.47
N LEU A 366 -9.15 -16.66 -18.67
CA LEU A 366 -10.05 -15.61 -19.12
C LEU A 366 -11.48 -16.14 -19.30
N ALA A 367 -11.62 -17.29 -19.94
CA ALA A 367 -12.92 -17.94 -20.15
C ALA A 367 -13.61 -18.25 -18.80
N CYS A 368 -12.86 -18.79 -17.85
CA CYS A 368 -13.37 -19.18 -16.55
C CYS A 368 -13.91 -17.97 -15.77
N ILE A 369 -13.14 -16.89 -15.66
CA ILE A 369 -13.57 -15.70 -14.91
C ILE A 369 -14.76 -15.00 -15.58
N LEU A 370 -14.80 -14.95 -16.93
CA LEU A 370 -15.91 -14.37 -17.66
C LEU A 370 -17.20 -15.17 -17.51
N LYS A 371 -17.15 -16.50 -17.54
CA LYS A 371 -18.32 -17.40 -17.30
C LYS A 371 -18.90 -17.19 -15.89
N ASN A 372 -18.04 -16.92 -14.91
CA ASN A 372 -18.46 -16.74 -13.53
C ASN A 372 -18.81 -15.28 -13.18
N SER A 373 -18.88 -14.37 -14.16
CA SER A 373 -19.16 -12.94 -13.99
C SER A 373 -20.44 -12.50 -14.75
N PRO A 374 -21.64 -12.94 -14.30
CA PRO A 374 -22.89 -12.81 -15.09
C PRO A 374 -23.39 -11.38 -15.27
N VAL A 375 -22.96 -10.43 -14.44
CA VAL A 375 -23.41 -9.01 -14.49
C VAL A 375 -22.28 -8.06 -14.91
N LEU A 376 -21.22 -8.59 -15.52
CA LEU A 376 -20.07 -7.80 -15.97
C LEU A 376 -20.50 -6.81 -17.07
N GLU A 377 -20.22 -5.52 -16.84
CA GLU A 377 -20.56 -4.41 -17.75
C GLU A 377 -19.34 -3.94 -18.56
N LYS A 378 -18.15 -3.97 -17.96
CA LYS A 378 -16.91 -3.51 -18.59
C LYS A 378 -15.75 -4.47 -18.34
N LEU A 379 -15.07 -4.86 -19.42
CA LEU A 379 -13.81 -5.61 -19.41
C LEU A 379 -12.68 -4.73 -19.96
N THR A 380 -11.57 -4.63 -19.26
CA THR A 380 -10.35 -3.98 -19.75
C THR A 380 -9.20 -4.99 -19.71
N LEU A 381 -8.55 -5.23 -20.84
CA LEU A 381 -7.36 -6.05 -20.98
C LEU A 381 -6.14 -5.14 -21.17
N GLN A 382 -5.14 -5.25 -20.30
CA GLN A 382 -3.87 -4.52 -20.35
C GLN A 382 -2.77 -5.46 -20.83
N LEU A 383 -2.41 -5.39 -22.12
CA LEU A 383 -1.53 -6.33 -22.80
C LEU A 383 -0.26 -5.59 -23.28
N PHE A 384 0.55 -5.10 -22.33
CA PHE A 384 1.74 -4.27 -22.60
C PHE A 384 3.08 -5.04 -22.52
N SER A 385 3.05 -6.36 -22.29
CA SER A 385 4.26 -7.10 -21.99
C SER A 385 5.23 -7.10 -23.18
N GLU A 386 6.39 -6.49 -22.98
CA GLU A 386 7.64 -6.93 -23.62
C GLU A 386 8.03 -8.26 -22.96
N GLY A 387 7.33 -9.33 -23.27
CA GLY A 387 7.75 -10.66 -22.83
C GLY A 387 9.15 -10.96 -23.39
N PRO A 388 10.02 -11.66 -22.66
CA PRO A 388 11.22 -12.21 -23.26
C PRO A 388 10.77 -13.01 -24.48
N ASN A 389 11.49 -12.87 -25.61
CA ASN A 389 11.32 -13.68 -26.81
C ASN A 389 11.62 -15.15 -26.48
N HIS A 390 10.73 -15.80 -25.76
CA HIS A 390 10.66 -17.24 -25.67
C HIS A 390 9.78 -17.66 -26.84
N GLU A 391 10.40 -18.02 -27.93
CA GLU A 391 9.87 -18.94 -28.90
C GLU A 391 9.57 -20.26 -28.16
N VAL A 392 8.46 -20.31 -27.47
CA VAL A 392 7.88 -21.57 -27.04
C VAL A 392 7.14 -22.05 -28.27
N GLU A 393 7.74 -22.98 -28.99
CA GLU A 393 7.02 -23.79 -29.99
C GLU A 393 5.89 -24.49 -29.25
N MET A 394 4.68 -23.96 -29.39
CA MET A 394 3.49 -24.56 -28.85
C MET A 394 2.90 -25.50 -29.91
N GLU A 395 3.24 -26.77 -29.88
CA GLU A 395 2.41 -27.82 -30.41
C GLU A 395 1.17 -27.98 -29.53
N GLY A 396 0.15 -27.17 -29.76
CA GLY A 396 -1.15 -27.27 -29.09
C GLY A 396 -2.15 -27.93 -30.02
N SER A 397 -2.63 -29.10 -29.66
CA SER A 397 -3.81 -29.73 -30.25
C SER A 397 -5.02 -28.82 -30.05
N TYR A 398 -5.65 -28.40 -31.16
CA TYR A 398 -6.95 -27.69 -31.14
C TYR A 398 -8.01 -28.62 -30.57
N CYS A 399 -8.31 -28.54 -29.30
CA CYS A 399 -9.52 -29.12 -28.75
C CYS A 399 -10.71 -28.28 -29.20
N CYS A 400 -11.65 -28.87 -29.92
CA CYS A 400 -12.89 -28.25 -30.34
C CYS A 400 -13.64 -27.76 -29.09
N MET A 401 -13.61 -26.46 -28.85
CA MET A 401 -14.43 -25.85 -27.83
C MET A 401 -15.90 -26.10 -28.15
N GLU A 402 -16.60 -26.82 -27.29
CA GLU A 402 -18.05 -26.75 -27.22
C GLU A 402 -18.44 -25.27 -27.12
N LYS A 403 -19.50 -24.85 -27.83
CA LYS A 403 -19.96 -23.46 -27.89
C LYS A 403 -19.90 -22.87 -26.49
N PRO A 404 -19.10 -21.78 -26.28
CA PRO A 404 -18.98 -21.17 -24.98
C PRO A 404 -20.35 -20.78 -24.45
N SER A 405 -20.69 -21.21 -23.26
CA SER A 405 -21.86 -20.73 -22.52
C SER A 405 -21.78 -19.20 -22.42
N ALA A 406 -22.91 -18.52 -22.64
CA ALA A 406 -22.99 -17.07 -22.81
C ALA A 406 -22.20 -16.32 -21.73
N ILE A 407 -21.33 -15.42 -22.16
CA ILE A 407 -20.79 -14.34 -21.33
C ILE A 407 -21.94 -13.42 -20.91
N SER A 408 -21.74 -12.62 -19.87
CA SER A 408 -22.68 -11.64 -19.37
C SER A 408 -23.40 -10.89 -20.51
N GLU A 409 -24.75 -10.95 -20.52
CA GLU A 409 -25.58 -10.16 -21.43
C GLU A 409 -25.43 -8.64 -21.22
N HIS A 410 -24.82 -8.24 -20.09
CA HIS A 410 -24.59 -6.85 -19.68
C HIS A 410 -23.24 -6.29 -20.17
N LEU A 411 -22.38 -7.10 -20.78
CA LEU A 411 -21.05 -6.66 -21.20
C LEU A 411 -21.14 -5.71 -22.41
N ASN A 412 -21.06 -4.41 -22.11
CA ASN A 412 -21.23 -3.34 -23.11
C ASN A 412 -19.90 -2.77 -23.60
N ILE A 413 -18.85 -2.84 -22.76
CA ILE A 413 -17.56 -2.20 -23.03
C ILE A 413 -16.45 -3.24 -22.89
N VAL A 414 -15.71 -3.44 -23.99
CA VAL A 414 -14.45 -4.19 -23.97
C VAL A 414 -13.35 -3.27 -24.47
N GLU A 415 -12.36 -3.04 -23.62
CA GLU A 415 -11.21 -2.17 -23.89
C GLU A 415 -9.96 -3.03 -23.89
N VAL A 416 -9.21 -3.02 -24.99
CA VAL A 416 -7.91 -3.69 -25.09
C VAL A 416 -6.82 -2.62 -25.21
N LYS A 417 -5.92 -2.57 -24.25
CA LYS A 417 -4.77 -1.66 -24.21
C LYS A 417 -3.51 -2.46 -24.55
N CYS A 418 -2.86 -2.09 -25.64
CA CYS A 418 -1.63 -2.72 -26.11
C CYS A 418 -0.78 -1.70 -26.86
N ASP A 419 0.52 -1.93 -26.92
CA ASP A 419 1.45 -1.07 -27.68
C ASP A 419 1.43 -1.42 -29.17
N VAL A 420 1.37 -2.72 -29.51
CA VAL A 420 1.35 -3.25 -30.86
C VAL A 420 0.35 -4.39 -30.92
N VAL A 421 -0.39 -4.47 -32.04
CA VAL A 421 -1.30 -5.61 -32.30
C VAL A 421 -0.50 -6.75 -32.91
N ASP A 422 -0.11 -7.69 -32.08
CA ASP A 422 0.61 -8.92 -32.46
C ASP A 422 -0.35 -10.12 -32.64
N GLU A 423 0.20 -11.30 -32.92
CA GLU A 423 -0.58 -12.51 -33.11
C GLU A 423 -1.32 -12.96 -31.84
N ARG A 424 -0.75 -12.69 -30.64
CA ARG A 424 -1.37 -13.00 -29.35
C ARG A 424 -2.64 -12.17 -29.17
N ILE A 425 -2.55 -10.88 -29.43
CA ILE A 425 -3.70 -9.96 -29.36
C ILE A 425 -4.77 -10.37 -30.36
N LEU A 426 -4.40 -10.75 -31.58
CA LEU A 426 -5.36 -11.26 -32.56
C LEU A 426 -6.07 -12.54 -32.10
N LYS A 427 -5.37 -13.44 -31.39
CA LYS A 427 -6.00 -14.64 -30.78
C LYS A 427 -7.03 -14.23 -29.71
N VAL A 428 -6.67 -13.31 -28.81
CA VAL A 428 -7.57 -12.79 -27.77
C VAL A 428 -8.80 -12.13 -28.40
N LEU A 429 -8.62 -11.29 -29.42
CA LEU A 429 -9.74 -10.65 -30.13
C LEU A 429 -10.64 -11.67 -30.81
N LYS A 430 -10.08 -12.68 -31.49
CA LYS A 430 -10.84 -13.78 -32.09
C LYS A 430 -11.65 -14.55 -31.07
N PHE A 431 -11.03 -14.85 -29.91
CA PHE A 431 -11.69 -15.51 -28.79
C PHE A 431 -12.90 -14.67 -28.30
N LEU A 432 -12.71 -13.38 -28.06
CA LEU A 432 -13.78 -12.49 -27.62
C LEU A 432 -14.89 -12.34 -28.70
N CYS A 433 -14.54 -12.33 -29.98
CA CYS A 433 -15.54 -12.35 -31.07
C CYS A 433 -16.42 -13.61 -31.07
N ALA A 434 -15.87 -14.76 -30.63
CA ALA A 434 -16.66 -15.99 -30.51
C ALA A 434 -17.81 -15.89 -29.50
N PHE A 435 -17.72 -14.93 -28.55
CA PHE A 435 -18.77 -14.59 -27.60
C PHE A 435 -19.71 -13.45 -28.10
N ASN A 436 -19.79 -13.20 -29.39
CA ASN A 436 -20.60 -12.14 -30.00
C ASN A 436 -20.20 -10.70 -29.60
N ILE A 437 -19.00 -10.49 -29.11
CA ILE A 437 -18.46 -9.15 -28.82
C ILE A 437 -18.02 -8.53 -30.15
N ARG A 438 -18.62 -7.39 -30.52
CA ARG A 438 -18.23 -6.63 -31.71
C ARG A 438 -17.22 -5.55 -31.35
N PHE A 439 -16.09 -5.52 -32.04
CA PHE A 439 -15.11 -4.47 -31.95
C PHE A 439 -15.29 -3.46 -33.09
N ASN A 440 -15.27 -2.18 -32.74
CA ASN A 440 -15.13 -1.10 -33.70
C ASN A 440 -13.65 -0.64 -33.62
N PHE A 441 -12.89 -0.85 -34.67
CA PHE A 441 -11.49 -0.46 -34.82
C PHE A 441 -11.38 1.00 -35.24
#